data_820ef54dd712a0c9032c0078f04ddcdb
#
_entry.id   820ef54dd712a0c9032c0078f04ddcdb
#
_cell.length_a   1.000
_cell.length_b   1.000
_cell.length_c   1.000
_cell.angle_alpha   90.00
_cell.angle_beta   90.00
_cell.angle_gamma   90.00
#
_symmetry.space_group_name_H-M   'P 1'
#
loop_
_entity.id
_entity.type
_entity.pdbx_description
1 polymer ?
#
loop_
_entity_poly.entity_id
_entity_poly.type
_entity_poly.pdbx_seq_one_letter_code
_entity_poly.pdbx_strand_id
1 'polypeptide(L)'
;MKTLLKNVYLRGKIVDVLIEGNRFKKISENIDEEADKIINGEGKAIEPAFYNCHTHISMTILKGLGDDKELHDWLIHDIWPREAKMTPEDIYYASKFAILEMIKGGTVFCNDMYQYAEETMRAIDEMGIRGVISKPEIDIPTPHLLEKKKQIVLDFVNYKNINENRIIKGMSCHAVYTVSDEFLQFYSDIAKKHNMPIHIHACETKVEVNNCRKKHGCTPIEHLEKFGLLTDKTILAHCVHLTDNDMDIIKKHNTKVAHCPVSNFKLKSGLMAFQKLHDKGITVTLGTDGSASNNSLGMLEEMKVCALNAKTQAKSSKAGNVYDVYKTATLNGAQAFGIDAGVIEEGKIADFLLYDLNHYLMLPNNNLISNIVYSSQNECITDVFCDGKQLMCNRKVENEEQIIEDFKKLAEKYKNK
;
A
#
# COMPACT_ATOMS: atom_id res chain seq x y z
N MET A 1 21.00 -10.23 16.13
CA MET A 1 20.02 -11.03 16.89
C MET A 1 19.58 -12.21 16.02
N LYS A 2 19.56 -13.40 16.60
CA LYS A 2 19.04 -14.62 15.98
C LYS A 2 17.68 -14.97 16.59
N THR A 3 16.69 -15.20 15.74
CA THR A 3 15.35 -15.66 16.15
C THR A 3 15.08 -17.01 15.50
N LEU A 4 14.71 -18.02 16.27
CA LEU A 4 14.38 -19.36 15.82
C LEU A 4 12.89 -19.64 16.04
N LEU A 5 12.13 -19.79 14.93
CA LEU A 5 10.77 -20.33 14.97
C LEU A 5 10.86 -21.85 14.90
N LYS A 6 10.24 -22.52 15.86
CA LYS A 6 10.20 -23.99 15.92
C LYS A 6 8.81 -24.51 15.53
N ASN A 7 8.78 -25.58 14.74
CA ASN A 7 7.56 -26.34 14.41
C ASN A 7 6.47 -25.52 13.71
N VAL A 8 6.83 -24.61 12.79
CA VAL A 8 5.86 -23.78 12.06
C VAL A 8 5.46 -24.45 10.74
N TYR A 9 4.17 -24.34 10.36
CA TYR A 9 3.68 -24.83 9.07
C TYR A 9 4.11 -23.89 7.93
N LEU A 10 4.76 -24.46 6.92
CA LEU A 10 5.15 -23.77 5.68
C LEU A 10 4.89 -24.69 4.48
N ARG A 11 4.01 -24.29 3.57
CA ARG A 11 3.77 -24.96 2.27
C ARG A 11 3.57 -26.49 2.38
N GLY A 12 2.77 -26.95 3.33
CA GLY A 12 2.45 -28.38 3.52
C GLY A 12 3.39 -29.15 4.44
N LYS A 13 4.41 -28.50 5.01
CA LYS A 13 5.39 -29.13 5.91
C LYS A 13 5.48 -28.39 7.23
N ILE A 14 5.88 -29.11 8.27
CA ILE A 14 6.32 -28.51 9.53
C ILE A 14 7.83 -28.32 9.46
N VAL A 15 8.28 -27.09 9.69
CA VAL A 15 9.70 -26.72 9.61
C VAL A 15 10.09 -25.81 10.76
N ASP A 16 11.39 -25.70 10.97
CA ASP A 16 12.00 -24.64 11.76
C ASP A 16 12.51 -23.55 10.81
N VAL A 17 12.43 -22.30 11.25
CA VAL A 17 12.92 -21.14 10.50
C VAL A 17 13.85 -20.32 11.38
N LEU A 18 15.11 -20.22 10.96
CA LEU A 18 16.12 -19.37 11.61
C LEU A 18 16.22 -18.03 10.87
N ILE A 19 16.04 -16.95 11.61
CA ILE A 19 16.26 -15.58 11.15
C ILE A 19 17.53 -15.05 11.81
N GLU A 20 18.47 -14.49 11.01
CA GLU A 20 19.66 -13.83 11.50
C GLU A 20 19.70 -12.40 10.97
N GLY A 21 19.76 -11.43 11.89
CA GLY A 21 19.60 -10.02 11.53
C GLY A 21 18.20 -9.77 10.98
N ASN A 22 18.10 -9.38 9.70
CA ASN A 22 16.83 -9.12 9.02
C ASN A 22 16.49 -10.15 7.92
N ARG A 23 17.20 -11.31 7.85
CA ARG A 23 17.01 -12.28 6.75
C ARG A 23 16.70 -13.68 7.26
N PHE A 24 15.92 -14.42 6.50
CA PHE A 24 15.78 -15.86 6.65
C PHE A 24 17.13 -16.52 6.35
N LYS A 25 17.76 -17.11 7.37
CA LYS A 25 19.08 -17.74 7.24
C LYS A 25 18.98 -19.19 6.84
N LYS A 26 18.03 -19.93 7.47
CA LYS A 26 17.88 -21.36 7.26
C LYS A 26 16.43 -21.78 7.47
N ILE A 27 15.95 -22.67 6.61
CA ILE A 27 14.61 -23.28 6.69
C ILE A 27 14.80 -24.79 6.54
N SER A 28 14.49 -25.58 7.59
CA SER A 28 14.61 -27.02 7.53
C SER A 28 13.70 -27.71 8.55
N GLU A 29 13.50 -29.02 8.42
CA GLU A 29 12.63 -29.79 9.34
C GLU A 29 13.11 -29.74 10.81
N ASN A 30 14.42 -29.61 11.01
CA ASN A 30 14.98 -29.40 12.35
C ASN A 30 16.21 -28.49 12.25
N ILE A 31 16.28 -27.50 13.13
CA ILE A 31 17.43 -26.61 13.30
C ILE A 31 17.91 -26.74 14.74
N ASP A 32 19.14 -27.24 14.91
CA ASP A 32 19.82 -27.32 16.19
C ASP A 32 20.92 -26.24 16.24
N GLU A 33 20.46 -24.98 16.33
CA GLU A 33 21.32 -23.81 16.47
C GLU A 33 20.86 -22.96 17.66
N GLU A 34 21.82 -22.40 18.42
CA GLU A 34 21.51 -21.44 19.46
C GLU A 34 20.92 -20.16 18.87
N ALA A 35 19.90 -19.63 19.52
CA ALA A 35 19.24 -18.37 19.13
C ALA A 35 18.97 -17.50 20.35
N ASP A 36 19.01 -16.16 20.14
CA ASP A 36 18.71 -15.20 21.20
C ASP A 36 17.23 -15.25 21.61
N LYS A 37 16.37 -15.64 20.68
CA LYS A 37 14.92 -15.78 20.89
C LYS A 37 14.40 -17.04 20.20
N ILE A 38 13.63 -17.84 20.95
CA ILE A 38 12.92 -19.02 20.42
C ILE A 38 11.43 -18.75 20.49
N ILE A 39 10.72 -19.01 19.38
CA ILE A 39 9.27 -18.85 19.26
C ILE A 39 8.68 -20.20 18.90
N ASN A 40 7.70 -20.66 19.68
CA ASN A 40 6.94 -21.87 19.36
C ASN A 40 5.94 -21.55 18.22
N GLY A 41 6.10 -22.19 17.08
CA GLY A 41 5.24 -22.09 15.90
C GLY A 41 4.22 -23.21 15.78
N GLU A 42 4.10 -24.10 16.76
CA GLU A 42 3.12 -25.20 16.74
C GLU A 42 1.70 -24.67 16.58
N GLY A 43 0.95 -25.22 15.62
CA GLY A 43 -0.39 -24.75 15.28
C GLY A 43 -0.43 -23.42 14.51
N LYS A 44 0.72 -22.88 14.13
CA LYS A 44 0.81 -21.64 13.33
C LYS A 44 1.37 -21.89 11.93
N ALA A 45 0.91 -21.09 10.96
CA ALA A 45 1.53 -21.01 9.63
C ALA A 45 2.35 -19.72 9.51
N ILE A 46 3.52 -19.84 8.85
CA ILE A 46 4.32 -18.69 8.46
C ILE A 46 4.01 -18.32 7.01
N GLU A 47 3.67 -17.05 6.77
CA GLU A 47 3.34 -16.49 5.45
C GLU A 47 3.97 -15.11 5.26
N PRO A 48 4.24 -14.65 4.02
CA PRO A 48 4.74 -13.31 3.77
C PRO A 48 3.81 -12.23 4.32
N ALA A 49 4.39 -11.13 4.83
CA ALA A 49 3.64 -9.96 5.24
C ALA A 49 3.10 -9.16 4.05
N PHE A 50 2.09 -8.32 4.28
CA PHE A 50 1.42 -7.55 3.24
C PHE A 50 2.11 -6.22 2.95
N TYR A 51 2.01 -5.82 1.67
CA TYR A 51 2.53 -4.58 1.10
C TYR A 51 1.35 -3.77 0.56
N ASN A 52 0.99 -2.67 1.22
CA ASN A 52 -0.05 -1.74 0.79
C ASN A 52 0.57 -0.72 -0.19
N CYS A 53 0.32 -0.89 -1.48
CA CYS A 53 1.02 -0.16 -2.54
C CYS A 53 0.36 1.15 -2.97
N HIS A 54 -0.74 1.54 -2.34
CA HIS A 54 -1.36 2.86 -2.48
C HIS A 54 -2.20 3.17 -1.25
N THR A 55 -1.86 4.28 -0.60
CA THR A 55 -2.63 4.75 0.56
C THR A 55 -2.42 6.25 0.84
N HIS A 56 -3.29 6.79 1.68
CA HIS A 56 -3.23 8.11 2.32
C HIS A 56 -3.45 7.89 3.82
N ILE A 57 -2.42 7.37 4.53
CA ILE A 57 -2.61 6.80 5.87
C ILE A 57 -3.18 7.78 6.89
N SER A 58 -2.81 9.07 6.79
CA SER A 58 -3.30 10.10 7.72
C SER A 58 -4.77 10.44 7.53
N MET A 59 -5.41 10.05 6.39
CA MET A 59 -6.86 10.20 6.20
C MET A 59 -7.68 9.33 7.16
N THR A 60 -7.05 8.51 7.99
CA THR A 60 -7.75 7.74 9.02
C THR A 60 -8.59 8.62 9.97
N ILE A 61 -8.21 9.90 10.14
CA ILE A 61 -9.00 10.87 10.92
C ILE A 61 -10.30 11.30 10.23
N LEU A 62 -10.39 11.08 8.92
CA LEU A 62 -11.55 11.39 8.09
C LEU A 62 -12.43 10.16 7.81
N LYS A 63 -12.14 9.02 8.44
CA LYS A 63 -12.89 7.77 8.30
C LYS A 63 -14.38 7.98 8.56
N GLY A 64 -15.24 7.55 7.60
CA GLY A 64 -16.69 7.65 7.70
C GLY A 64 -17.26 9.05 7.43
N LEU A 65 -16.48 9.96 6.85
CA LEU A 65 -16.96 11.29 6.45
C LEU A 65 -17.30 11.31 4.94
N GLY A 66 -18.46 11.87 4.61
CA GLY A 66 -18.85 12.12 3.23
C GLY A 66 -19.24 10.88 2.43
N ASP A 67 -19.80 9.85 3.06
CA ASP A 67 -20.24 8.63 2.39
C ASP A 67 -21.34 8.93 1.33
N ASP A 68 -21.49 8.00 0.36
CA ASP A 68 -22.52 7.99 -0.69
C ASP A 68 -22.47 9.19 -1.65
N LYS A 69 -21.25 9.67 -1.98
CA LYS A 69 -20.98 10.75 -2.92
C LYS A 69 -20.08 10.30 -4.07
N GLU A 70 -20.20 11.00 -5.20
CA GLU A 70 -19.25 10.85 -6.31
C GLU A 70 -17.88 11.45 -5.94
N LEU A 71 -16.77 10.88 -6.44
CA LEU A 71 -15.39 11.24 -6.09
C LEU A 71 -15.14 12.76 -6.06
N HIS A 72 -15.55 13.49 -7.09
CA HIS A 72 -15.25 14.92 -7.22
C HIS A 72 -16.01 15.76 -6.18
N ASP A 73 -17.28 15.48 -5.96
CA ASP A 73 -18.10 16.15 -4.94
C ASP A 73 -17.59 15.83 -3.54
N TRP A 74 -17.22 14.59 -3.30
CA TRP A 74 -16.63 14.14 -2.04
C TRP A 74 -15.31 14.87 -1.73
N LEU A 75 -14.40 14.98 -2.71
CA LEU A 75 -13.12 15.69 -2.54
C LEU A 75 -13.33 17.16 -2.20
N ILE A 76 -14.19 17.89 -2.96
CA ILE A 76 -14.36 19.33 -2.83
C ILE A 76 -15.12 19.71 -1.54
N HIS A 77 -16.14 18.97 -1.19
CA HIS A 77 -17.06 19.37 -0.13
C HIS A 77 -16.75 18.73 1.23
N ASP A 78 -16.12 17.54 1.24
CA ASP A 78 -15.87 16.82 2.49
C ASP A 78 -14.39 16.73 2.85
N ILE A 79 -13.52 16.43 1.90
CA ILE A 79 -12.12 16.09 2.18
C ILE A 79 -11.22 17.33 2.22
N TRP A 80 -11.06 18.03 1.10
CA TRP A 80 -10.11 19.15 1.00
C TRP A 80 -10.33 20.27 2.04
N PRO A 81 -11.59 20.67 2.39
CA PRO A 81 -11.81 21.66 3.43
C PRO A 81 -11.35 21.23 4.82
N ARG A 82 -11.34 19.91 5.09
CA ARG A 82 -10.87 19.35 6.36
C ARG A 82 -9.35 19.15 6.35
N GLU A 83 -8.81 18.65 5.27
CA GLU A 83 -7.37 18.52 5.09
C GLU A 83 -6.62 19.86 5.22
N ALA A 84 -7.19 20.93 4.70
CA ALA A 84 -6.63 22.28 4.83
C ALA A 84 -6.48 22.78 6.29
N LYS A 85 -7.15 22.12 7.25
CA LYS A 85 -7.08 22.47 8.69
C LYS A 85 -6.13 21.55 9.47
N MET A 86 -5.59 20.51 8.84
CA MET A 86 -4.69 19.57 9.49
C MET A 86 -3.32 20.20 9.73
N THR A 87 -2.74 19.89 10.87
CA THR A 87 -1.41 20.33 11.27
C THR A 87 -0.39 19.17 11.15
N PRO A 88 0.92 19.46 11.15
CA PRO A 88 1.93 18.40 11.18
C PRO A 88 1.72 17.39 12.31
N GLU A 89 1.39 17.87 13.51
CA GLU A 89 1.11 17.02 14.68
C GLU A 89 -0.10 16.10 14.45
N ASP A 90 -1.16 16.61 13.79
CA ASP A 90 -2.34 15.81 13.46
C ASP A 90 -1.96 14.66 12.52
N ILE A 91 -1.11 14.94 11.50
CA ILE A 91 -0.60 13.93 10.57
C ILE A 91 0.22 12.86 11.29
N TYR A 92 1.08 13.25 12.21
CA TYR A 92 1.89 12.30 12.98
C TYR A 92 1.02 11.32 13.78
N TYR A 93 0.07 11.80 14.59
CA TYR A 93 -0.78 10.93 15.40
C TYR A 93 -1.74 10.10 14.55
N ALA A 94 -2.30 10.67 13.47
CA ALA A 94 -3.14 9.93 12.54
C ALA A 94 -2.34 8.82 11.85
N SER A 95 -1.11 9.11 11.41
CA SER A 95 -0.22 8.10 10.81
C SER A 95 0.12 6.97 11.79
N LYS A 96 0.42 7.27 13.05
CA LYS A 96 0.71 6.21 14.06
C LYS A 96 -0.49 5.30 14.26
N PHE A 97 -1.70 5.85 14.35
CA PHE A 97 -2.92 5.05 14.50
C PHE A 97 -3.20 4.20 13.26
N ALA A 98 -3.02 4.77 12.05
CA ALA A 98 -3.16 4.04 10.80
C ALA A 98 -2.15 2.88 10.70
N ILE A 99 -0.89 3.12 11.10
CA ILE A 99 0.15 2.09 11.12
C ILE A 99 -0.18 0.99 12.14
N LEU A 100 -0.74 1.34 13.29
CA LEU A 100 -1.26 0.35 14.25
C LEU A 100 -2.32 -0.55 13.60
N GLU A 101 -3.31 0.02 12.89
CA GLU A 101 -4.33 -0.74 12.14
C GLU A 101 -3.67 -1.65 11.10
N MET A 102 -2.70 -1.15 10.33
CA MET A 102 -1.95 -1.91 9.33
C MET A 102 -1.18 -3.07 9.95
N ILE A 103 -0.42 -2.85 11.03
CA ILE A 103 0.32 -3.93 11.72
C ILE A 103 -0.65 -4.99 12.24
N LYS A 104 -1.76 -4.60 12.86
CA LYS A 104 -2.78 -5.56 13.34
C LYS A 104 -3.46 -6.32 12.20
N GLY A 105 -3.44 -5.79 10.99
CA GLY A 105 -3.89 -6.42 9.75
C GLY A 105 -2.80 -7.16 8.95
N GLY A 106 -1.56 -7.23 9.47
CA GLY A 106 -0.45 -7.95 8.81
C GLY A 106 0.30 -7.14 7.74
N THR A 107 0.06 -5.83 7.65
CA THR A 107 0.72 -4.94 6.69
C THR A 107 1.98 -4.35 7.30
N VAL A 108 3.11 -4.47 6.59
CA VAL A 108 4.44 -4.01 7.04
C VAL A 108 5.06 -2.96 6.12
N PHE A 109 4.35 -2.59 5.06
CA PHE A 109 4.79 -1.60 4.07
C PHE A 109 3.61 -0.76 3.60
N CYS A 110 3.84 0.54 3.39
CA CYS A 110 2.91 1.41 2.70
C CYS A 110 3.60 2.28 1.65
N ASN A 111 2.92 2.48 0.51
CA ASN A 111 3.27 3.52 -0.47
C ASN A 111 2.27 4.67 -0.30
N ASP A 112 2.70 5.70 0.43
CA ASP A 112 1.86 6.81 0.87
C ASP A 112 2.13 8.09 0.10
N MET A 113 1.08 8.84 -0.19
CA MET A 113 1.18 10.19 -0.71
C MET A 113 0.27 11.12 0.10
N TYR A 114 0.87 12.00 0.91
CA TYR A 114 0.09 12.94 1.72
C TYR A 114 0.88 14.20 2.10
N GLN A 115 0.15 15.21 2.58
CA GLN A 115 0.76 16.45 3.11
C GLN A 115 1.58 16.15 4.37
N TYR A 116 2.54 17.00 4.71
CA TYR A 116 3.44 16.82 5.85
C TYR A 116 4.10 15.44 5.89
N ALA A 117 4.57 14.99 4.74
CA ALA A 117 5.16 13.68 4.51
C ALA A 117 6.28 13.34 5.50
N GLU A 118 6.98 14.34 6.01
CA GLU A 118 8.04 14.22 7.01
C GLU A 118 7.52 13.63 8.33
N GLU A 119 6.30 13.99 8.74
CA GLU A 119 5.66 13.45 9.95
C GLU A 119 5.20 12.00 9.75
N THR A 120 4.74 11.67 8.54
CA THR A 120 4.48 10.28 8.17
C THR A 120 5.74 9.43 8.21
N MET A 121 6.88 9.94 7.70
CA MET A 121 8.18 9.25 7.78
C MET A 121 8.57 8.98 9.24
N ARG A 122 8.40 9.97 10.12
CA ARG A 122 8.67 9.84 11.56
C ARG A 122 7.83 8.75 12.21
N ALA A 123 6.51 8.72 11.92
CA ALA A 123 5.61 7.69 12.43
C ALA A 123 6.00 6.27 11.94
N ILE A 124 6.36 6.13 10.66
CA ILE A 124 6.84 4.87 10.07
C ILE A 124 8.11 4.37 10.76
N ASP A 125 9.08 5.27 10.99
CA ASP A 125 10.33 4.88 11.64
C ASP A 125 10.12 4.39 13.08
N GLU A 126 9.34 5.14 13.86
CA GLU A 126 9.01 4.79 15.24
C GLU A 126 8.21 3.48 15.36
N MET A 127 7.23 3.27 14.46
CA MET A 127 6.38 2.06 14.45
C MET A 127 7.06 0.83 13.84
N GLY A 128 8.17 1.02 13.12
CA GLY A 128 9.03 -0.06 12.65
C GLY A 128 8.61 -0.71 11.32
N ILE A 129 7.62 -0.20 10.60
CA ILE A 129 7.27 -0.66 9.25
C ILE A 129 8.17 -0.04 8.18
N ARG A 130 7.98 -0.43 6.92
CA ARG A 130 8.61 0.18 5.74
C ARG A 130 7.66 1.13 5.02
N GLY A 131 8.19 2.03 4.22
CA GLY A 131 7.35 2.86 3.35
C GLY A 131 8.09 3.54 2.22
N VAL A 132 7.34 3.82 1.15
CA VAL A 132 7.67 4.86 0.16
C VAL A 132 6.76 6.04 0.47
N ILE A 133 7.36 7.19 0.73
CA ILE A 133 6.62 8.38 1.18
C ILE A 133 6.83 9.49 0.17
N SER A 134 5.71 10.03 -0.32
CA SER A 134 5.68 11.09 -1.31
C SER A 134 4.87 12.28 -0.80
N LYS A 135 5.30 13.48 -1.17
CA LYS A 135 4.60 14.73 -0.86
C LYS A 135 3.94 15.25 -2.15
N PRO A 136 2.63 15.05 -2.32
CA PRO A 136 1.92 15.55 -3.49
C PRO A 136 1.70 17.06 -3.39
N GLU A 137 1.85 17.74 -4.54
CA GLU A 137 1.45 19.13 -4.72
C GLU A 137 0.57 19.23 -5.97
N ILE A 138 -0.39 20.15 -5.94
CA ILE A 138 -1.32 20.44 -7.03
C ILE A 138 -1.24 21.93 -7.39
N ASP A 139 -1.28 22.28 -8.68
CA ASP A 139 -1.13 23.67 -9.11
C ASP A 139 -2.30 24.22 -9.95
N ILE A 140 -3.11 23.39 -10.59
CA ILE A 140 -4.21 23.86 -11.46
C ILE A 140 -5.15 24.83 -10.74
N PRO A 141 -5.61 24.61 -9.48
CA PRO A 141 -6.48 25.56 -8.79
C PRO A 141 -5.77 26.87 -8.42
N THR A 142 -4.43 26.89 -8.39
CA THR A 142 -3.62 28.02 -7.94
C THR A 142 -2.34 28.19 -8.78
N PRO A 143 -2.44 28.42 -10.11
CA PRO A 143 -1.27 28.44 -11.00
C PRO A 143 -0.26 29.54 -10.65
N HIS A 144 -0.70 30.64 -10.02
CA HIS A 144 0.18 31.71 -9.55
C HIS A 144 1.10 31.28 -8.38
N LEU A 145 0.89 30.11 -7.80
CA LEU A 145 1.74 29.54 -6.73
C LEU A 145 2.69 28.46 -7.23
N LEU A 146 2.80 28.21 -8.54
CA LEU A 146 3.57 27.11 -9.11
C LEU A 146 5.02 27.08 -8.60
N GLU A 147 5.73 28.21 -8.63
CA GLU A 147 7.12 28.28 -8.18
C GLU A 147 7.25 27.98 -6.68
N LYS A 148 6.31 28.46 -5.86
CA LYS A 148 6.28 28.11 -4.43
C LYS A 148 6.06 26.60 -4.23
N LYS A 149 5.21 25.97 -5.03
CA LYS A 149 4.93 24.53 -4.96
C LYS A 149 6.11 23.69 -5.44
N LYS A 150 6.81 24.12 -6.50
CA LYS A 150 8.09 23.51 -6.89
C LYS A 150 9.10 23.56 -5.75
N GLN A 151 9.19 24.69 -5.03
CA GLN A 151 10.09 24.79 -3.89
C GLN A 151 9.70 23.84 -2.75
N ILE A 152 8.42 23.68 -2.42
CA ILE A 152 7.94 22.72 -1.42
C ILE A 152 8.37 21.28 -1.79
N VAL A 153 8.26 20.92 -3.06
CA VAL A 153 8.71 19.60 -3.55
C VAL A 153 10.23 19.46 -3.41
N LEU A 154 11.01 20.49 -3.78
CA LEU A 154 12.47 20.48 -3.65
C LEU A 154 12.90 20.42 -2.18
N ASP A 155 12.21 21.10 -1.27
CA ASP A 155 12.49 21.04 0.17
C ASP A 155 12.30 19.60 0.69
N PHE A 156 11.24 18.92 0.28
CA PHE A 156 11.04 17.50 0.61
C PHE A 156 12.11 16.60 -0.01
N VAL A 157 12.47 16.80 -1.28
CA VAL A 157 13.55 16.02 -1.94
C VAL A 157 14.88 16.19 -1.19
N ASN A 158 15.18 17.39 -0.70
CA ASN A 158 16.41 17.68 0.06
C ASN A 158 16.29 17.34 1.56
N TYR A 159 15.09 17.07 2.07
CA TYR A 159 14.89 16.66 3.47
C TYR A 159 15.70 15.39 3.76
N LYS A 160 16.42 15.37 4.88
CA LYS A 160 17.25 14.22 5.27
C LYS A 160 16.35 13.02 5.57
N ASN A 161 16.57 11.92 4.86
CA ASN A 161 15.90 10.67 5.20
C ASN A 161 16.34 10.18 6.59
N ILE A 162 15.37 9.83 7.42
CA ILE A 162 15.61 9.42 8.82
C ILE A 162 15.98 7.94 8.94
N ASN A 163 15.63 7.11 7.94
CA ASN A 163 15.93 5.68 7.93
C ASN A 163 15.94 5.13 6.49
N GLU A 164 17.08 5.18 5.82
CA GLU A 164 17.23 4.74 4.42
C GLU A 164 17.04 3.23 4.21
N ASN A 165 17.11 2.41 5.26
CA ASN A 165 16.89 0.97 5.16
C ASN A 165 15.40 0.61 5.03
N ARG A 166 14.51 1.43 5.60
CA ARG A 166 13.06 1.14 5.66
C ARG A 166 12.20 2.20 4.97
N ILE A 167 12.72 3.41 4.75
CA ILE A 167 11.97 4.52 4.19
C ILE A 167 12.62 4.97 2.88
N ILE A 168 11.83 4.99 1.81
CA ILE A 168 12.21 5.51 0.50
C ILE A 168 11.42 6.79 0.27
N LYS A 169 12.08 7.87 -0.13
CA LYS A 169 11.37 9.08 -0.59
C LYS A 169 10.93 8.89 -2.04
N GLY A 170 9.65 9.16 -2.29
CA GLY A 170 9.04 9.11 -3.62
C GLY A 170 8.61 10.48 -4.12
N MET A 171 8.24 10.54 -5.39
CA MET A 171 7.62 11.70 -6.04
C MET A 171 6.16 11.42 -6.31
N SER A 172 5.29 12.42 -6.10
CA SER A 172 3.88 12.33 -6.44
C SER A 172 3.37 13.65 -7.02
N CYS A 173 2.73 13.57 -8.17
CA CYS A 173 2.05 14.70 -8.80
C CYS A 173 0.52 14.58 -8.71
N HIS A 174 -0.01 13.89 -7.69
CA HIS A 174 -1.41 13.60 -7.45
C HIS A 174 -2.10 12.94 -8.67
N ALA A 175 -2.61 13.71 -9.63
CA ALA A 175 -3.28 13.21 -10.85
C ALA A 175 -3.13 14.19 -12.02
N VAL A 176 -3.29 13.71 -13.25
CA VAL A 176 -3.18 14.53 -14.48
C VAL A 176 -4.13 15.73 -14.49
N TYR A 177 -5.29 15.63 -13.84
CA TYR A 177 -6.28 16.72 -13.84
C TYR A 177 -6.06 17.78 -12.76
N THR A 178 -5.11 17.58 -11.86
CA THR A 178 -4.78 18.54 -10.78
C THR A 178 -3.46 19.27 -10.97
N VAL A 179 -2.68 18.88 -11.97
CA VAL A 179 -1.38 19.48 -12.25
C VAL A 179 -1.25 19.95 -13.69
N SER A 180 -0.48 21.02 -13.90
CA SER A 180 -0.16 21.55 -15.23
C SER A 180 0.91 20.71 -15.94
N ASP A 181 1.00 20.85 -17.26
CA ASP A 181 2.04 20.21 -18.08
C ASP A 181 3.45 20.65 -17.62
N GLU A 182 3.61 21.93 -17.22
CA GLU A 182 4.88 22.44 -16.68
C GLU A 182 5.24 21.72 -15.37
N PHE A 183 4.27 21.47 -14.51
CA PHE A 183 4.53 20.78 -13.24
C PHE A 183 4.78 19.28 -13.44
N LEU A 184 4.11 18.64 -14.42
CA LEU A 184 4.40 17.25 -14.82
C LEU A 184 5.85 17.11 -15.31
N GLN A 185 6.32 18.04 -16.16
CA GLN A 185 7.71 18.04 -16.60
C GLN A 185 8.68 18.21 -15.44
N PHE A 186 8.40 19.14 -14.53
CA PHE A 186 9.22 19.33 -13.33
C PHE A 186 9.32 18.06 -12.48
N TYR A 187 8.20 17.36 -12.21
CA TYR A 187 8.20 16.09 -11.47
C TYR A 187 9.04 15.04 -12.18
N SER A 188 8.90 14.91 -13.49
CA SER A 188 9.69 13.98 -14.30
C SER A 188 11.19 14.24 -14.19
N ASP A 189 11.61 15.51 -14.34
CA ASP A 189 13.01 15.90 -14.29
C ASP A 189 13.63 15.62 -12.91
N ILE A 190 12.91 15.95 -11.83
CA ILE A 190 13.37 15.71 -10.47
C ILE A 190 13.41 14.22 -10.14
N ALA A 191 12.37 13.45 -10.49
CA ALA A 191 12.35 12.01 -10.27
C ALA A 191 13.52 11.32 -10.98
N LYS A 192 13.78 11.69 -12.23
CA LYS A 192 14.90 11.16 -13.03
C LYS A 192 16.26 11.56 -12.44
N LYS A 193 16.44 12.85 -12.08
CA LYS A 193 17.68 13.36 -11.51
C LYS A 193 18.06 12.65 -10.21
N HIS A 194 17.09 12.39 -9.36
CA HIS A 194 17.29 11.78 -8.03
C HIS A 194 16.98 10.26 -7.99
N ASN A 195 16.64 9.65 -9.15
CA ASN A 195 16.30 8.24 -9.27
C ASN A 195 15.17 7.79 -8.32
N MET A 196 14.16 8.64 -8.11
CA MET A 196 13.06 8.44 -7.16
C MET A 196 11.90 7.68 -7.80
N PRO A 197 11.20 6.82 -7.04
CA PRO A 197 9.93 6.24 -7.49
C PRO A 197 8.86 7.31 -7.66
N ILE A 198 7.93 7.08 -8.60
CA ILE A 198 6.80 7.96 -8.91
C ILE A 198 5.51 7.28 -8.50
N HIS A 199 4.63 8.01 -7.84
CA HIS A 199 3.33 7.56 -7.40
C HIS A 199 2.25 8.54 -7.86
N ILE A 200 1.22 8.08 -8.61
CA ILE A 200 0.21 8.94 -9.21
C ILE A 200 -1.12 8.21 -9.41
N HIS A 201 -2.25 8.90 -9.20
CA HIS A 201 -3.58 8.41 -9.59
C HIS A 201 -3.75 8.53 -11.10
N ALA A 202 -4.24 7.47 -11.75
CA ALA A 202 -4.39 7.44 -13.19
C ALA A 202 -5.60 6.62 -13.65
N CYS A 203 -6.39 7.19 -14.54
CA CYS A 203 -7.53 6.52 -15.17
C CYS A 203 -8.53 5.94 -14.15
N GLU A 204 -8.73 6.63 -13.02
CA GLU A 204 -9.63 6.18 -11.97
C GLU A 204 -11.09 6.28 -12.41
N THR A 205 -11.50 7.41 -12.99
CA THR A 205 -12.88 7.64 -13.40
C THR A 205 -13.01 7.89 -14.90
N LYS A 206 -14.19 7.59 -15.45
CA LYS A 206 -14.51 7.95 -16.85
C LYS A 206 -14.46 9.45 -17.09
N VAL A 207 -14.80 10.24 -16.08
CA VAL A 207 -14.77 11.71 -16.15
C VAL A 207 -13.34 12.20 -16.34
N GLU A 208 -12.39 11.67 -15.57
CA GLU A 208 -10.96 11.97 -15.73
C GLU A 208 -10.48 11.66 -17.15
N VAL A 209 -10.71 10.44 -17.63
CA VAL A 209 -10.27 10.02 -18.97
C VAL A 209 -10.89 10.87 -20.08
N ASN A 210 -12.18 11.17 -19.99
CA ASN A 210 -12.86 12.00 -20.99
C ASN A 210 -12.39 13.44 -20.97
N ASN A 211 -12.13 14.03 -19.79
CA ASN A 211 -11.62 15.37 -19.65
C ASN A 211 -10.16 15.48 -20.18
N CYS A 212 -9.33 14.47 -19.92
CA CYS A 212 -7.98 14.40 -20.48
C CYS A 212 -8.02 14.34 -22.00
N ARG A 213 -8.85 13.49 -22.58
CA ARG A 213 -9.03 13.42 -24.05
C ARG A 213 -9.51 14.74 -24.65
N LYS A 214 -10.46 15.40 -23.99
CA LYS A 214 -10.98 16.69 -24.45
C LYS A 214 -9.93 17.79 -24.40
N LYS A 215 -9.11 17.81 -23.35
CA LYS A 215 -8.12 18.87 -23.10
C LYS A 215 -6.82 18.64 -23.87
N HIS A 216 -6.32 17.39 -23.88
CA HIS A 216 -4.98 17.03 -24.36
C HIS A 216 -4.98 16.16 -25.62
N GLY A 217 -6.17 15.68 -26.08
CA GLY A 217 -6.29 14.80 -27.25
C GLY A 217 -5.86 13.34 -27.01
N CYS A 218 -5.56 12.94 -25.78
CA CYS A 218 -5.02 11.64 -25.42
C CYS A 218 -5.55 11.16 -24.07
N THR A 219 -5.27 9.88 -23.72
CA THR A 219 -5.59 9.33 -22.39
C THR A 219 -4.63 9.85 -21.32
N PRO A 220 -4.96 9.72 -20.02
CA PRO A 220 -4.02 10.03 -18.95
C PRO A 220 -2.69 9.26 -19.06
N ILE A 221 -2.72 7.99 -19.45
CA ILE A 221 -1.53 7.16 -19.63
C ILE A 221 -0.65 7.69 -20.77
N GLU A 222 -1.23 7.97 -21.94
CA GLU A 222 -0.53 8.56 -23.06
C GLU A 222 0.07 9.94 -22.71
N HIS A 223 -0.67 10.72 -21.91
CA HIS A 223 -0.19 12.02 -21.44
C HIS A 223 1.02 11.88 -20.49
N LEU A 224 0.96 10.97 -19.53
CA LEU A 224 2.08 10.68 -18.63
C LEU A 224 3.30 10.13 -19.37
N GLU A 225 3.09 9.28 -20.41
CA GLU A 225 4.18 8.79 -21.27
C GLU A 225 4.90 9.94 -21.95
N LYS A 226 4.15 10.91 -22.48
CA LYS A 226 4.70 12.11 -23.17
C LYS A 226 5.65 12.91 -22.28
N PHE A 227 5.39 12.98 -20.97
CA PHE A 227 6.25 13.66 -20.00
C PHE A 227 7.33 12.75 -19.39
N GLY A 228 7.43 11.48 -19.80
CA GLY A 228 8.43 10.54 -19.28
C GLY A 228 8.21 10.13 -17.82
N LEU A 229 6.97 10.21 -17.34
CA LEU A 229 6.58 9.80 -15.98
C LEU A 229 6.31 8.31 -15.83
N LEU A 230 6.25 7.56 -16.94
CA LEU A 230 6.11 6.11 -16.93
C LEU A 230 7.49 5.45 -16.96
N THR A 231 7.85 4.78 -15.88
CA THR A 231 9.12 4.08 -15.72
C THR A 231 8.90 2.76 -14.97
N ASP A 232 9.93 1.95 -14.85
CA ASP A 232 9.93 0.75 -14.02
C ASP A 232 9.82 1.02 -12.51
N LYS A 233 9.91 2.30 -12.08
CA LYS A 233 9.72 2.76 -10.70
C LYS A 233 8.40 3.50 -10.49
N THR A 234 7.55 3.56 -11.52
CA THR A 234 6.26 4.25 -11.42
C THR A 234 5.17 3.30 -10.96
N ILE A 235 4.38 3.74 -10.00
CA ILE A 235 3.16 3.09 -9.50
C ILE A 235 1.97 3.96 -9.89
N LEU A 236 1.08 3.39 -10.69
CA LEU A 236 -0.19 4.00 -11.09
C LEU A 236 -1.30 3.47 -10.19
N ALA A 237 -1.93 4.32 -9.40
CA ALA A 237 -3.06 3.93 -8.58
C ALA A 237 -4.35 3.86 -9.41
N HIS A 238 -5.24 2.95 -9.06
CA HIS A 238 -6.56 2.66 -9.62
C HIS A 238 -6.57 2.01 -11.00
N CYS A 239 -6.19 2.70 -12.07
CA CYS A 239 -6.17 2.19 -13.46
C CYS A 239 -7.47 1.46 -13.89
N VAL A 240 -8.65 2.01 -13.52
CA VAL A 240 -9.95 1.39 -13.75
C VAL A 240 -10.34 1.46 -15.22
N HIS A 241 -10.10 2.61 -15.90
CA HIS A 241 -10.57 2.89 -17.24
C HIS A 241 -9.44 2.95 -18.27
N LEU A 242 -8.69 1.85 -18.39
CA LEU A 242 -7.60 1.71 -19.36
C LEU A 242 -8.15 1.23 -20.73
N THR A 243 -7.57 1.75 -21.80
CA THR A 243 -7.68 1.15 -23.15
C THR A 243 -6.63 0.05 -23.34
N ASP A 244 -6.73 -0.70 -24.43
CA ASP A 244 -5.71 -1.71 -24.77
C ASP A 244 -4.36 -1.07 -25.05
N ASN A 245 -4.35 0.12 -25.70
CA ASN A 245 -3.14 0.91 -25.92
C ASN A 245 -2.51 1.37 -24.61
N ASP A 246 -3.30 1.83 -23.62
CA ASP A 246 -2.80 2.20 -22.31
C ASP A 246 -2.09 1.03 -21.61
N MET A 247 -2.69 -0.17 -21.69
CA MET A 247 -2.09 -1.38 -21.14
C MET A 247 -0.78 -1.74 -21.84
N ASP A 248 -0.70 -1.58 -23.16
CA ASP A 248 0.52 -1.83 -23.92
C ASP A 248 1.64 -0.83 -23.57
N ILE A 249 1.29 0.45 -23.36
CA ILE A 249 2.21 1.49 -22.87
C ILE A 249 2.71 1.14 -21.46
N ILE A 250 1.82 0.81 -20.52
CA ILE A 250 2.18 0.40 -19.16
C ILE A 250 3.15 -0.77 -19.18
N LYS A 251 2.87 -1.79 -20.02
CA LYS A 251 3.75 -2.96 -20.20
C LYS A 251 5.09 -2.57 -20.77
N LYS A 252 5.13 -1.75 -21.81
CA LYS A 252 6.36 -1.27 -22.47
C LYS A 252 7.34 -0.62 -21.49
N HIS A 253 6.82 0.19 -20.56
CA HIS A 253 7.62 0.88 -19.55
C HIS A 253 7.84 0.08 -18.26
N ASN A 254 7.34 -1.16 -18.18
CA ASN A 254 7.36 -1.98 -16.96
C ASN A 254 6.80 -1.24 -15.73
N THR A 255 5.85 -0.32 -15.96
CA THR A 255 5.15 0.42 -14.92
C THR A 255 4.19 -0.50 -14.16
N LYS A 256 4.03 -0.29 -12.85
CA LYS A 256 3.19 -1.13 -12.00
C LYS A 256 1.86 -0.45 -11.72
N VAL A 257 0.84 -1.25 -11.43
CA VAL A 257 -0.51 -0.79 -11.11
C VAL A 257 -0.84 -1.17 -9.67
N ALA A 258 -1.27 -0.20 -8.86
CA ALA A 258 -1.85 -0.45 -7.55
C ALA A 258 -3.39 -0.46 -7.68
N HIS A 259 -4.00 -1.63 -7.60
CA HIS A 259 -5.44 -1.80 -7.61
C HIS A 259 -6.03 -1.55 -6.24
N CYS A 260 -7.08 -0.71 -6.17
CA CYS A 260 -7.76 -0.33 -4.93
C CYS A 260 -9.24 -0.74 -5.02
N PRO A 261 -9.55 -2.04 -4.97
CA PRO A 261 -10.89 -2.53 -5.32
C PRO A 261 -11.99 -2.00 -4.40
N VAL A 262 -11.79 -1.91 -3.10
CA VAL A 262 -12.80 -1.43 -2.15
C VAL A 262 -13.11 0.05 -2.41
N SER A 263 -12.08 0.90 -2.49
CA SER A 263 -12.26 2.32 -2.81
C SER A 263 -12.95 2.52 -4.16
N ASN A 264 -12.53 1.80 -5.20
CA ASN A 264 -13.15 1.87 -6.53
C ASN A 264 -14.64 1.51 -6.51
N PHE A 265 -15.06 0.58 -5.66
CA PHE A 265 -16.48 0.24 -5.49
C PHE A 265 -17.22 1.29 -4.67
N LYS A 266 -16.65 1.71 -3.54
CA LYS A 266 -17.29 2.68 -2.64
C LYS A 266 -17.55 4.01 -3.35
N LEU A 267 -16.57 4.51 -4.12
CA LEU A 267 -16.69 5.75 -4.91
C LEU A 267 -17.32 5.54 -6.29
N LYS A 268 -17.71 4.29 -6.63
CA LYS A 268 -18.30 3.93 -7.92
C LYS A 268 -17.39 4.29 -9.11
N SER A 269 -16.07 4.30 -8.91
CA SER A 269 -15.10 4.54 -9.98
C SER A 269 -15.19 3.48 -11.07
N GLY A 270 -15.45 2.21 -10.74
CA GLY A 270 -15.71 1.13 -11.69
C GLY A 270 -14.99 -0.18 -11.36
N LEU A 271 -14.96 -1.09 -12.35
CA LEU A 271 -14.36 -2.41 -12.25
C LEU A 271 -13.06 -2.47 -13.05
N MET A 272 -11.91 -2.53 -12.37
CA MET A 272 -10.62 -2.69 -13.04
C MET A 272 -10.53 -4.06 -13.72
N ALA A 273 -9.96 -4.11 -14.92
CA ALA A 273 -9.79 -5.33 -15.71
C ALA A 273 -8.57 -6.15 -15.24
N PHE A 274 -8.57 -6.58 -13.97
CA PHE A 274 -7.47 -7.30 -13.32
C PHE A 274 -6.92 -8.45 -14.18
N GLN A 275 -7.80 -9.36 -14.63
CA GLN A 275 -7.35 -10.55 -15.39
C GLN A 275 -6.65 -10.15 -16.70
N LYS A 276 -7.15 -9.13 -17.39
CA LYS A 276 -6.56 -8.66 -18.64
C LYS A 276 -5.17 -8.05 -18.44
N LEU A 277 -4.97 -7.29 -17.37
CA LEU A 277 -3.65 -6.76 -16.97
C LEU A 277 -2.69 -7.91 -16.65
N HIS A 278 -3.14 -8.88 -15.85
CA HIS A 278 -2.37 -10.06 -15.48
C HIS A 278 -1.95 -10.87 -16.71
N ASP A 279 -2.89 -11.16 -17.64
CA ASP A 279 -2.63 -11.94 -18.86
C ASP A 279 -1.65 -11.22 -19.80
N LYS A 280 -1.64 -9.88 -19.82
CA LYS A 280 -0.63 -9.08 -20.51
C LYS A 280 0.74 -9.08 -19.78
N GLY A 281 0.83 -9.67 -18.59
CA GLY A 281 2.04 -9.70 -17.76
C GLY A 281 2.41 -8.32 -17.20
N ILE A 282 1.42 -7.48 -16.92
CA ILE A 282 1.58 -6.23 -16.19
C ILE A 282 1.56 -6.56 -14.69
N THR A 283 2.54 -6.05 -13.96
CA THR A 283 2.59 -6.25 -12.50
C THR A 283 1.47 -5.45 -11.84
N VAL A 284 0.50 -6.15 -11.26
CA VAL A 284 -0.56 -5.58 -10.43
C VAL A 284 -0.20 -5.83 -8.96
N THR A 285 -0.32 -4.79 -8.15
CA THR A 285 -0.24 -4.80 -6.69
C THR A 285 -1.58 -4.39 -6.10
N LEU A 286 -1.77 -4.49 -4.79
CA LEU A 286 -2.95 -3.98 -4.10
C LEU A 286 -2.63 -2.75 -3.25
N GLY A 287 -3.61 -1.86 -3.14
CA GLY A 287 -3.62 -0.73 -2.24
C GLY A 287 -5.01 -0.55 -1.62
N THR A 288 -5.05 -0.02 -0.41
CA THR A 288 -6.32 0.27 0.27
C THR A 288 -6.90 1.62 -0.11
N ASP A 289 -6.07 2.50 -0.68
CA ASP A 289 -6.40 3.93 -0.75
C ASP A 289 -6.48 4.55 0.66
N GLY A 290 -7.06 5.75 0.83
CA GLY A 290 -7.26 6.36 2.12
C GLY A 290 -8.44 5.78 2.91
N SER A 291 -8.35 5.81 4.24
CA SER A 291 -9.46 5.36 5.10
C SER A 291 -10.74 6.20 4.94
N ALA A 292 -10.69 7.35 4.30
CA ALA A 292 -11.88 8.13 3.99
C ALA A 292 -12.67 7.54 2.81
N SER A 293 -11.97 6.96 1.80
CA SER A 293 -12.58 6.31 0.63
C SER A 293 -12.81 4.80 0.79
N ASN A 294 -12.25 4.18 1.84
CA ASN A 294 -12.30 2.74 2.09
C ASN A 294 -12.93 2.38 3.44
N ASN A 295 -12.71 3.19 4.47
CA ASN A 295 -12.98 2.94 5.89
C ASN A 295 -12.07 1.89 6.54
N SER A 296 -11.13 1.27 5.83
CA SER A 296 -10.20 0.26 6.33
C SER A 296 -8.84 0.37 5.64
N LEU A 297 -7.77 -0.06 6.33
CA LEU A 297 -6.44 -0.27 5.76
C LEU A 297 -6.10 -1.77 5.70
N GLY A 298 -7.14 -2.61 5.62
CA GLY A 298 -7.07 -4.07 5.70
C GLY A 298 -6.81 -4.75 4.36
N MET A 299 -5.61 -5.29 4.15
CA MET A 299 -5.24 -6.00 2.92
C MET A 299 -5.99 -7.32 2.69
N LEU A 300 -6.49 -7.97 3.75
CA LEU A 300 -7.32 -9.17 3.62
C LEU A 300 -8.64 -8.88 2.89
N GLU A 301 -9.26 -7.75 3.20
CA GLU A 301 -10.48 -7.30 2.51
C GLU A 301 -10.18 -6.95 1.05
N GLU A 302 -9.11 -6.22 0.78
CA GLU A 302 -8.69 -5.89 -0.58
C GLU A 302 -8.47 -7.14 -1.44
N MET A 303 -7.80 -8.16 -0.91
CA MET A 303 -7.60 -9.43 -1.64
C MET A 303 -8.93 -10.10 -1.98
N LYS A 304 -9.86 -10.18 -1.03
CA LYS A 304 -11.18 -10.80 -1.27
C LYS A 304 -11.95 -10.05 -2.34
N VAL A 305 -12.02 -8.72 -2.22
CA VAL A 305 -12.76 -7.88 -3.18
C VAL A 305 -12.07 -7.90 -4.56
N CYS A 306 -10.73 -7.90 -4.62
CA CYS A 306 -9.98 -8.08 -5.86
C CYS A 306 -10.34 -9.38 -6.59
N ALA A 307 -10.35 -10.52 -5.86
CA ALA A 307 -10.69 -11.82 -6.43
C ALA A 307 -12.12 -11.85 -7.00
N LEU A 308 -13.10 -11.25 -6.28
CA LEU A 308 -14.50 -11.18 -6.70
C LEU A 308 -14.70 -10.20 -7.86
N ASN A 309 -14.03 -9.04 -7.82
CA ASN A 309 -14.02 -8.07 -8.91
C ASN A 309 -13.50 -8.70 -10.20
N ALA A 310 -12.35 -9.38 -10.15
CA ALA A 310 -11.74 -10.02 -11.31
C ALA A 310 -12.70 -11.02 -11.97
N LYS A 311 -13.37 -11.85 -11.18
CA LYS A 311 -14.37 -12.83 -11.69
C LYS A 311 -15.56 -12.14 -12.33
N THR A 312 -16.08 -11.11 -11.71
CA THR A 312 -17.25 -10.35 -12.19
C THR A 312 -16.90 -9.60 -13.48
N GLN A 313 -15.78 -8.91 -13.51
CA GLN A 313 -15.34 -8.12 -14.67
C GLN A 313 -15.01 -9.00 -15.88
N ALA A 314 -14.28 -10.09 -15.68
CA ALA A 314 -13.92 -11.04 -16.73
C ALA A 314 -15.06 -12.03 -17.09
N LYS A 315 -16.19 -12.02 -16.36
CA LYS A 315 -17.30 -12.99 -16.51
C LYS A 315 -16.82 -14.44 -16.47
N SER A 316 -15.84 -14.75 -15.62
CA SER A 316 -15.22 -16.07 -15.51
C SER A 316 -14.86 -16.40 -14.07
N SER A 317 -15.30 -17.56 -13.59
CA SER A 317 -14.91 -18.07 -12.25
C SER A 317 -13.41 -18.39 -12.13
N LYS A 318 -12.69 -18.51 -13.25
CA LYS A 318 -11.24 -18.78 -13.29
C LYS A 318 -10.39 -17.51 -13.13
N ALA A 319 -10.96 -16.32 -13.42
CA ALA A 319 -10.25 -15.06 -13.27
C ALA A 319 -9.93 -14.76 -11.79
N GLY A 320 -8.84 -14.07 -11.54
CA GLY A 320 -8.42 -13.69 -10.19
C GLY A 320 -8.31 -14.91 -9.28
N ASN A 321 -7.50 -15.91 -9.67
CA ASN A 321 -7.27 -17.05 -8.82
C ASN A 321 -6.55 -16.63 -7.52
N VAL A 322 -6.74 -17.39 -6.45
CA VAL A 322 -6.29 -17.00 -5.11
C VAL A 322 -4.78 -16.78 -4.99
N TYR A 323 -3.98 -17.54 -5.74
CA TYR A 323 -2.52 -17.44 -5.67
C TYR A 323 -2.01 -16.16 -6.36
N ASP A 324 -2.62 -15.78 -7.50
CA ASP A 324 -2.25 -14.54 -8.20
C ASP A 324 -2.70 -13.32 -7.40
N VAL A 325 -3.91 -13.36 -6.82
CA VAL A 325 -4.40 -12.30 -5.93
C VAL A 325 -3.52 -12.18 -4.67
N TYR A 326 -3.15 -13.29 -4.04
CA TYR A 326 -2.26 -13.29 -2.87
C TYR A 326 -0.90 -12.65 -3.17
N LYS A 327 -0.33 -12.95 -4.35
CA LYS A 327 0.94 -12.33 -4.79
C LYS A 327 0.82 -10.82 -4.94
N THR A 328 -0.35 -10.28 -5.29
CA THR A 328 -0.51 -8.81 -5.42
C THR A 328 -0.33 -8.08 -4.10
N ALA A 329 -0.69 -8.72 -2.99
CA ALA A 329 -0.53 -8.17 -1.65
C ALA A 329 0.83 -8.49 -1.00
N THR A 330 1.63 -9.38 -1.60
CA THR A 330 2.89 -9.88 -1.02
C THR A 330 4.06 -9.67 -1.98
N LEU A 331 4.41 -10.68 -2.78
CA LEU A 331 5.57 -10.68 -3.69
C LEU A 331 5.57 -9.52 -4.68
N ASN A 332 4.44 -9.27 -5.35
CA ASN A 332 4.36 -8.20 -6.35
C ASN A 332 4.58 -6.82 -5.69
N GLY A 333 4.02 -6.62 -4.48
CA GLY A 333 4.22 -5.41 -3.70
C GLY A 333 5.69 -5.19 -3.37
N ALA A 334 6.37 -6.19 -2.81
CA ALA A 334 7.79 -6.10 -2.49
C ALA A 334 8.64 -5.81 -3.75
N GLN A 335 8.42 -6.56 -4.84
CA GLN A 335 9.15 -6.42 -6.09
C GLN A 335 8.91 -5.06 -6.78
N ALA A 336 7.71 -4.49 -6.66
CA ALA A 336 7.39 -3.19 -7.25
C ALA A 336 8.29 -2.06 -6.73
N PHE A 337 8.83 -2.21 -5.52
CA PHE A 337 9.73 -1.25 -4.88
C PHE A 337 11.17 -1.76 -4.74
N GLY A 338 11.51 -2.88 -5.38
CA GLY A 338 12.85 -3.45 -5.33
C GLY A 338 13.24 -4.01 -3.95
N ILE A 339 12.27 -4.35 -3.10
CA ILE A 339 12.50 -4.92 -1.78
C ILE A 339 12.65 -6.44 -1.93
N ASP A 340 13.76 -6.98 -1.42
CA ASP A 340 14.11 -8.40 -1.51
C ASP A 340 13.34 -9.25 -0.48
N ALA A 341 12.00 -9.17 -0.52
CA ALA A 341 11.06 -9.79 0.41
C ALA A 341 9.80 -10.31 -0.31
N GLY A 342 8.71 -10.57 0.45
CA GLY A 342 7.42 -10.99 -0.09
C GLY A 342 7.30 -12.50 -0.35
N VAL A 343 8.29 -13.28 0.07
CA VAL A 343 8.32 -14.75 0.06
C VAL A 343 9.06 -15.27 1.29
N ILE A 344 8.73 -16.51 1.71
CA ILE A 344 9.45 -17.20 2.80
C ILE A 344 10.50 -18.10 2.14
N GLU A 345 11.72 -17.59 2.00
CA GLU A 345 12.86 -18.29 1.38
C GLU A 345 14.18 -17.83 2.01
N GLU A 346 15.16 -18.73 2.06
CA GLU A 346 16.50 -18.42 2.58
C GLU A 346 17.15 -17.26 1.79
N GLY A 347 17.80 -16.36 2.51
CA GLY A 347 18.43 -15.15 1.97
C GLY A 347 17.50 -13.95 1.81
N LYS A 348 16.18 -14.12 1.81
CA LYS A 348 15.20 -13.03 1.70
C LYS A 348 15.03 -12.27 3.01
N ILE A 349 14.61 -11.02 2.92
CA ILE A 349 14.27 -10.21 4.10
C ILE A 349 13.08 -10.85 4.83
N ALA A 350 13.17 -10.92 6.14
CA ALA A 350 12.19 -11.54 7.01
C ALA A 350 11.04 -10.56 7.37
N ASP A 351 10.19 -10.30 6.36
CA ASP A 351 8.90 -9.62 6.50
C ASP A 351 7.81 -10.71 6.42
N PHE A 352 7.24 -11.11 7.57
CA PHE A 352 6.33 -12.25 7.63
C PHE A 352 5.29 -12.16 8.73
N LEU A 353 4.27 -13.02 8.62
CA LEU A 353 3.15 -13.18 9.53
C LEU A 353 3.12 -14.59 10.09
N LEU A 354 2.57 -14.73 11.30
CA LEU A 354 2.14 -16.02 11.83
C LEU A 354 0.60 -16.04 11.93
N TYR A 355 -0.01 -17.04 11.30
CA TYR A 355 -1.45 -17.32 11.35
C TYR A 355 -1.75 -18.42 12.35
N ASP A 356 -2.77 -18.27 13.17
CA ASP A 356 -3.33 -19.33 14.00
C ASP A 356 -4.16 -20.29 13.14
N LEU A 357 -3.65 -21.49 12.89
CA LEU A 357 -4.34 -22.53 12.12
C LEU A 357 -5.52 -23.17 12.88
N ASN A 358 -5.61 -22.98 14.19
CA ASN A 358 -6.71 -23.47 15.02
C ASN A 358 -7.88 -22.49 15.11
N HIS A 359 -7.70 -21.26 14.59
CA HIS A 359 -8.79 -20.28 14.53
C HIS A 359 -9.93 -20.80 13.64
N TYR A 360 -11.19 -20.68 14.09
CA TYR A 360 -12.33 -21.25 13.38
C TYR A 360 -12.48 -20.78 11.92
N LEU A 361 -12.05 -19.57 11.59
CA LEU A 361 -12.04 -19.04 10.21
C LEU A 361 -10.97 -19.69 9.32
N MET A 362 -10.00 -20.38 9.90
CA MET A 362 -8.95 -21.10 9.17
C MET A 362 -9.26 -22.59 9.01
N LEU A 363 -10.38 -23.08 9.55
CA LEU A 363 -10.79 -24.47 9.52
C LEU A 363 -11.97 -24.71 8.55
N PRO A 364 -11.94 -25.83 7.78
CA PRO A 364 -10.82 -26.76 7.62
C PRO A 364 -9.72 -26.16 6.74
N ASN A 365 -8.47 -26.50 7.02
CA ASN A 365 -7.32 -26.02 6.25
C ASN A 365 -7.04 -26.90 5.01
N ASN A 366 -7.98 -26.96 4.07
CA ASN A 366 -7.80 -27.67 2.81
C ASN A 366 -6.90 -26.89 1.82
N ASN A 367 -6.90 -25.56 1.91
CA ASN A 367 -6.07 -24.67 1.12
C ASN A 367 -5.86 -23.37 1.91
N LEU A 368 -4.67 -23.22 2.50
CA LEU A 368 -4.31 -22.09 3.34
C LEU A 368 -4.50 -20.75 2.62
N ILE A 369 -3.99 -20.63 1.40
CA ILE A 369 -4.07 -19.36 0.63
C ILE A 369 -5.53 -19.01 0.29
N SER A 370 -6.37 -20.01 -0.01
CA SER A 370 -7.79 -19.80 -0.20
C SER A 370 -8.47 -19.28 1.08
N ASN A 371 -8.12 -19.85 2.23
CA ASN A 371 -8.65 -19.39 3.52
C ASN A 371 -8.16 -17.96 3.84
N ILE A 372 -6.90 -17.63 3.56
CA ILE A 372 -6.37 -16.28 3.75
C ILE A 372 -7.16 -15.29 2.90
N VAL A 373 -7.37 -15.58 1.61
CA VAL A 373 -8.03 -14.64 0.68
C VAL A 373 -9.54 -14.51 0.94
N TYR A 374 -10.24 -15.59 1.33
CA TYR A 374 -11.70 -15.56 1.37
C TYR A 374 -12.33 -15.60 2.76
N SER A 375 -11.64 -16.15 3.75
CA SER A 375 -12.22 -16.43 5.09
C SER A 375 -11.53 -15.68 6.21
N SER A 376 -10.20 -15.51 6.13
CA SER A 376 -9.38 -14.94 7.19
C SER A 376 -9.80 -13.50 7.52
N GLN A 377 -9.66 -13.18 8.79
CA GLN A 377 -9.79 -11.83 9.36
C GLN A 377 -8.50 -11.49 10.12
N ASN A 378 -8.36 -10.25 10.54
CA ASN A 378 -7.17 -9.78 11.26
C ASN A 378 -6.84 -10.63 12.49
N GLU A 379 -7.87 -11.16 13.17
CA GLU A 379 -7.72 -11.98 14.37
C GLU A 379 -6.99 -13.30 14.13
N CYS A 380 -6.98 -13.79 12.88
CA CYS A 380 -6.23 -14.98 12.51
C CYS A 380 -4.72 -14.78 12.50
N ILE A 381 -4.25 -13.50 12.40
CA ILE A 381 -2.84 -13.13 12.40
C ILE A 381 -2.41 -12.90 13.85
N THR A 382 -1.53 -13.73 14.38
CA THR A 382 -1.07 -13.63 15.78
C THR A 382 0.17 -12.76 15.95
N ASP A 383 1.09 -12.85 14.98
CA ASP A 383 2.40 -12.19 15.07
C ASP A 383 2.77 -11.56 13.73
N VAL A 384 3.44 -10.41 13.77
CA VAL A 384 3.89 -9.66 12.58
C VAL A 384 5.35 -9.30 12.74
N PHE A 385 6.12 -9.56 11.68
CA PHE A 385 7.54 -9.24 11.62
C PHE A 385 7.84 -8.37 10.42
N CYS A 386 8.62 -7.34 10.63
CA CYS A 386 9.17 -6.47 9.60
C CYS A 386 10.67 -6.34 9.80
N ASP A 387 11.45 -6.54 8.75
CA ASP A 387 12.92 -6.42 8.80
C ASP A 387 13.55 -7.33 9.88
N GLY A 388 12.98 -8.52 10.07
CA GLY A 388 13.38 -9.47 11.12
C GLY A 388 12.97 -9.08 12.55
N LYS A 389 12.36 -7.90 12.74
CA LYS A 389 11.90 -7.41 14.05
C LYS A 389 10.42 -7.73 14.24
N GLN A 390 10.06 -8.27 15.40
CA GLN A 390 8.66 -8.52 15.78
C GLN A 390 7.96 -7.21 16.16
N LEU A 391 6.95 -6.81 15.39
CA LEU A 391 6.13 -5.60 15.62
C LEU A 391 4.85 -5.91 16.39
N MET A 392 4.30 -7.11 16.21
CA MET A 392 3.14 -7.60 16.95
C MET A 392 3.44 -8.99 17.50
N CYS A 393 3.14 -9.22 18.77
CA CYS A 393 3.30 -10.49 19.47
C CYS A 393 1.98 -10.90 20.11
N ASN A 394 1.43 -12.05 19.73
CA ASN A 394 0.13 -12.54 20.24
C ASN A 394 -0.95 -11.46 20.23
N ARG A 395 -1.14 -10.78 19.09
CA ARG A 395 -2.10 -9.69 18.85
C ARG A 395 -1.82 -8.39 19.62
N LYS A 396 -0.70 -8.24 20.30
CA LYS A 396 -0.32 -7.01 21.02
C LYS A 396 0.80 -6.28 20.29
N VAL A 397 0.60 -4.98 20.08
CA VAL A 397 1.60 -4.02 19.57
C VAL A 397 2.08 -3.16 20.73
N GLU A 398 3.37 -2.84 20.72
CA GLU A 398 3.96 -1.99 21.78
C GLU A 398 3.26 -0.62 21.81
N ASN A 399 2.94 -0.13 23.01
CA ASN A 399 2.27 1.17 23.24
C ASN A 399 0.90 1.34 22.54
N GLU A 400 0.21 0.26 22.14
CA GLU A 400 -1.06 0.39 21.39
C GLU A 400 -2.13 1.17 22.13
N GLU A 401 -2.23 1.03 23.46
CA GLU A 401 -3.22 1.77 24.27
C GLU A 401 -2.95 3.28 24.23
N GLN A 402 -1.69 3.70 24.30
CA GLN A 402 -1.32 5.11 24.21
C GLN A 402 -1.59 5.68 22.83
N ILE A 403 -1.29 4.92 21.75
CA ILE A 403 -1.56 5.32 20.36
C ILE A 403 -3.06 5.52 20.15
N ILE A 404 -3.89 4.62 20.68
CA ILE A 404 -5.37 4.73 20.60
C ILE A 404 -5.86 5.96 21.38
N GLU A 405 -5.33 6.20 22.57
CA GLU A 405 -5.74 7.34 23.40
C GLU A 405 -5.36 8.69 22.76
N ASP A 406 -4.16 8.79 22.20
CA ASP A 406 -3.71 9.99 21.49
C ASP A 406 -4.56 10.26 20.24
N PHE A 407 -4.91 9.21 19.50
CA PHE A 407 -5.81 9.33 18.35
C PHE A 407 -7.24 9.71 18.75
N LYS A 408 -7.78 9.22 19.87
CA LYS A 408 -9.08 9.65 20.38
C LYS A 408 -9.11 11.17 20.66
N LYS A 409 -8.06 11.70 21.31
CA LYS A 409 -7.93 13.15 21.55
C LYS A 409 -7.90 13.93 20.25
N LEU A 410 -7.17 13.42 19.26
CA LEU A 410 -7.12 14.01 17.92
C LEU A 410 -8.50 13.97 17.25
N ALA A 411 -9.20 12.84 17.28
CA ALA A 411 -10.51 12.67 16.65
C ALA A 411 -11.56 13.64 17.25
N GLU A 412 -11.55 13.89 18.56
CA GLU A 412 -12.44 14.88 19.21
C GLU A 412 -12.23 16.29 18.63
N LYS A 413 -11.00 16.69 18.27
CA LYS A 413 -10.70 17.98 17.64
C LYS A 413 -11.42 18.14 16.28
N TYR A 414 -11.76 17.05 15.59
CA TYR A 414 -12.36 17.04 14.25
C TYR A 414 -13.86 16.73 14.22
N LYS A 415 -14.47 16.28 15.34
CA LYS A 415 -15.91 15.97 15.41
C LYS A 415 -16.82 17.14 15.04
N ASN A 416 -16.40 18.38 15.30
CA ASN A 416 -17.21 19.58 15.16
C ASN A 416 -16.67 20.58 14.14
N LYS A 417 -15.75 20.15 13.27
CA LYS A 417 -15.12 20.99 12.24
C LYS A 417 -15.52 20.55 10.83
#